data_750b0d5f536916cee03b0220241cb4ec
#
_entry.id   750b0d5f536916cee03b0220241cb4ec
#
_cell.length_a   1.000
_cell.length_b   1.000
_cell.length_c   1.000
_cell.angle_alpha   90.00
_cell.angle_beta   90.00
_cell.angle_gamma   90.00
#
_symmetry.space_group_name_H-M   'P 1'
#
loop_
_entity.id
_entity.type
_entity.pdbx_description
1 polymer ?
#
loop_
_entity_poly.entity_id
_entity_poly.type
_entity_poly.pdbx_seq_one_letter_code
_entity_poly.pdbx_strand_id
1 'polypeptide(L)'
;QLRLGVRGWPSEYKVRAVDASCIQEPGQTGSIWRLHYSIRLPDLVCDHYELTDHRGGEKFARFTFAKGELVIADRGYNHRAGAAHVLDAGAELLMRWSPTIFPVTTPKSGVFDLLSKLRTLPVGQLGEWKAAFQHKGKEYPVRICAIRKTREASERAQRKVREKARCQGESQGAGHASPRGRRYPF
;
A
#
# COMPACT_ATOMS: atom_id res chain seq x y z
N GLN A 1 -17.52 -26.59 4.24
CA GLN A 1 -16.30 -25.90 3.80
C GLN A 1 -16.38 -25.68 2.29
N LEU A 2 -16.65 -24.44 1.87
CA LEU A 2 -16.58 -24.03 0.46
C LEU A 2 -15.09 -24.03 0.06
N ARG A 3 -14.62 -25.09 -0.57
CA ARG A 3 -13.36 -25.07 -1.32
C ARG A 3 -13.61 -24.31 -2.62
N LEU A 4 -13.36 -23.04 -2.64
CA LEU A 4 -13.21 -22.28 -3.88
C LEU A 4 -11.95 -22.80 -4.58
N GLY A 5 -12.13 -23.73 -5.51
CA GLY A 5 -11.05 -24.24 -6.36
C GLY A 5 -10.60 -23.15 -7.35
N VAL A 6 -9.83 -22.17 -6.87
CA VAL A 6 -9.23 -21.14 -7.73
C VAL A 6 -8.09 -21.82 -8.49
N ARG A 7 -8.30 -22.10 -9.78
CA ARG A 7 -7.24 -22.59 -10.68
C ARG A 7 -6.12 -21.53 -10.74
N GLY A 8 -4.89 -21.94 -10.46
CA GLY A 8 -3.69 -21.10 -10.58
C GLY A 8 -3.30 -20.36 -9.28
N TRP A 9 -3.84 -20.76 -8.13
CA TRP A 9 -3.37 -20.27 -6.84
C TRP A 9 -1.95 -20.82 -6.55
N PRO A 10 -1.00 -19.98 -6.09
CA PRO A 10 0.35 -20.46 -5.74
C PRO A 10 0.28 -21.39 -4.53
N SER A 11 0.25 -22.71 -4.78
CA SER A 11 0.10 -23.74 -3.75
C SER A 11 1.31 -23.85 -2.82
N GLU A 12 2.47 -23.33 -3.24
CA GLU A 12 3.70 -23.27 -2.46
C GLU A 12 3.70 -22.24 -1.33
N TYR A 13 2.74 -21.28 -1.35
CA TYR A 13 2.66 -20.22 -0.36
C TYR A 13 1.38 -20.27 0.47
N LYS A 14 1.49 -19.92 1.75
CA LYS A 14 0.36 -19.50 2.56
C LYS A 14 0.12 -18.02 2.31
N VAL A 15 -0.88 -17.69 1.50
CA VAL A 15 -1.12 -16.31 1.10
C VAL A 15 -1.96 -15.57 2.12
N ARG A 16 -1.50 -14.39 2.53
CA ARG A 16 -2.17 -13.47 3.47
C ARG A 16 -2.30 -12.08 2.88
N ALA A 17 -3.48 -11.51 2.91
CA ALA A 17 -3.70 -10.11 2.61
C ALA A 17 -3.75 -9.31 3.91
N VAL A 18 -3.00 -8.21 4.00
CA VAL A 18 -3.05 -7.29 5.14
C VAL A 18 -3.61 -5.95 4.71
N ASP A 19 -4.48 -5.38 5.52
CA ASP A 19 -5.13 -4.10 5.25
C ASP A 19 -5.55 -3.40 6.55
N ALA A 20 -6.02 -2.15 6.44
CA ALA A 20 -6.62 -1.42 7.54
C ALA A 20 -7.81 -0.57 7.08
N SER A 21 -8.90 -0.67 7.82
CA SER A 21 -10.13 0.07 7.56
C SER A 21 -10.40 1.10 8.65
N CYS A 22 -10.77 2.32 8.22
CA CYS A 22 -11.21 3.36 9.16
C CYS A 22 -12.68 3.14 9.53
N ILE A 23 -12.99 3.25 10.81
CA ILE A 23 -14.33 3.17 11.37
C ILE A 23 -14.73 4.56 11.88
N GLN A 24 -15.94 4.98 11.52
CA GLN A 24 -16.54 6.23 11.96
C GLN A 24 -17.76 5.92 12.83
N GLU A 25 -17.95 6.69 13.88
CA GLU A 25 -19.19 6.66 14.66
C GLU A 25 -20.26 7.55 14.01
N PRO A 26 -21.55 7.18 14.08
CA PRO A 26 -22.64 8.01 13.61
C PRO A 26 -22.60 9.40 14.26
N GLY A 27 -22.78 10.46 13.45
CA GLY A 27 -22.80 11.85 13.92
C GLY A 27 -21.43 12.48 14.19
N GLN A 28 -20.33 11.76 14.05
CA GLN A 28 -18.97 12.27 14.18
C GLN A 28 -18.39 12.70 12.84
N THR A 29 -17.59 13.77 12.85
CA THR A 29 -16.80 14.20 11.69
C THR A 29 -15.42 13.58 11.78
N GLY A 30 -15.11 12.64 10.87
CA GLY A 30 -13.80 11.98 10.76
C GLY A 30 -13.78 10.55 11.31
N SER A 31 -12.65 9.89 11.08
CA SER A 31 -12.42 8.52 11.55
C SER A 31 -11.95 8.54 13.00
N ILE A 32 -12.54 7.70 13.84
CA ILE A 32 -12.19 7.58 15.27
C ILE A 32 -11.30 6.38 15.48
N TRP A 33 -11.63 5.26 14.87
CA TRP A 33 -10.94 3.99 15.01
C TRP A 33 -10.34 3.52 13.69
N ARG A 34 -9.32 2.70 13.79
CA ARG A 34 -8.75 1.96 12.66
C ARG A 34 -8.61 0.50 13.03
N LEU A 35 -9.25 -0.35 12.24
CA LEU A 35 -9.14 -1.80 12.33
C LEU A 35 -8.04 -2.26 11.38
N HIS A 36 -6.95 -2.81 11.92
CA HIS A 36 -5.90 -3.50 11.17
C HIS A 36 -6.22 -4.98 11.19
N TYR A 37 -6.10 -5.65 10.05
CA TYR A 37 -6.42 -7.07 9.96
C TYR A 37 -5.60 -7.78 8.91
N SER A 38 -5.47 -9.08 9.08
CA SER A 38 -4.98 -9.96 8.03
C SER A 38 -5.99 -11.06 7.72
N ILE A 39 -6.11 -11.36 6.42
CA ILE A 39 -7.00 -12.40 5.91
C ILE A 39 -6.15 -13.43 5.18
N ARG A 40 -6.28 -14.68 5.59
CA ARG A 40 -5.66 -15.80 4.92
C ARG A 40 -6.47 -16.18 3.69
N LEU A 41 -5.79 -16.31 2.57
CA LEU A 41 -6.38 -16.73 1.32
C LEU A 41 -5.97 -18.19 1.02
N PRO A 42 -6.80 -19.03 0.39
CA PRO A 42 -8.11 -18.76 -0.22
C PRO A 42 -9.31 -18.95 0.70
N ASP A 43 -9.13 -19.38 1.94
CA ASP A 43 -10.23 -19.72 2.87
C ASP A 43 -10.90 -18.50 3.52
N LEU A 44 -10.39 -17.30 3.28
CA LEU A 44 -10.90 -16.00 3.74
C LEU A 44 -11.04 -15.90 5.28
N VAL A 45 -10.17 -16.61 6.00
CA VAL A 45 -10.13 -16.57 7.46
C VAL A 45 -9.36 -15.33 7.92
N CYS A 46 -10.00 -14.49 8.73
CA CYS A 46 -9.30 -13.42 9.45
C CYS A 46 -8.48 -14.07 10.58
N ASP A 47 -7.16 -14.08 10.45
CA ASP A 47 -6.24 -14.74 11.38
C ASP A 47 -5.53 -13.76 12.32
N HIS A 48 -5.71 -12.45 12.11
CA HIS A 48 -5.25 -11.39 13.01
C HIS A 48 -6.09 -10.14 12.85
N TYR A 49 -6.40 -9.48 13.96
CA TYR A 49 -6.98 -8.13 13.97
C TYR A 49 -6.48 -7.33 15.18
N GLU A 50 -6.37 -6.01 15.00
CA GLU A 50 -6.01 -5.05 16.04
C GLU A 50 -6.82 -3.77 15.82
N LEU A 51 -7.44 -3.25 16.87
CA LEU A 51 -8.14 -1.98 16.85
C LEU A 51 -7.25 -0.89 17.46
N THR A 52 -7.06 0.20 16.74
CA THR A 52 -6.31 1.38 17.21
C THR A 52 -7.16 2.64 17.05
N ASP A 53 -6.69 3.76 17.58
CA ASP A 53 -7.23 5.06 17.23
C ASP A 53 -6.94 5.38 15.74
N HIS A 54 -7.55 6.44 15.22
CA HIS A 54 -7.37 6.88 13.82
C HIS A 54 -5.92 7.23 13.45
N ARG A 55 -5.04 7.50 14.43
CA ARG A 55 -3.62 7.83 14.24
C ARG A 55 -2.77 6.57 14.06
N GLY A 56 -3.30 5.40 14.40
CA GLY A 56 -2.64 4.12 14.16
C GLY A 56 -2.35 3.91 12.68
N GLY A 57 -1.09 4.13 12.24
CA GLY A 57 -0.69 3.97 10.85
C GLY A 57 -0.67 2.50 10.40
N GLU A 58 -0.78 2.28 9.09
CA GLU A 58 -0.60 0.98 8.44
C GLU A 58 0.87 0.56 8.54
N LYS A 59 1.15 -0.45 9.35
CA LYS A 59 2.52 -0.92 9.62
C LYS A 59 2.57 -2.44 9.63
N PHE A 60 3.47 -3.04 8.89
CA PHE A 60 3.71 -4.49 8.92
C PHE A 60 4.15 -4.99 10.31
N ALA A 61 4.77 -4.15 11.13
CA ALA A 61 5.19 -4.51 12.49
C ALA A 61 4.03 -4.87 13.45
N ARG A 62 2.77 -4.66 13.03
CA ARG A 62 1.58 -5.11 13.76
C ARG A 62 1.31 -6.60 13.59
N PHE A 63 1.91 -7.22 12.60
CA PHE A 63 1.67 -8.60 12.22
C PHE A 63 2.95 -9.42 12.42
N THR A 64 2.76 -10.68 12.77
CA THR A 64 3.83 -11.69 12.78
C THR A 64 3.77 -12.47 11.47
N PHE A 65 4.92 -12.63 10.84
CA PHE A 65 5.06 -13.36 9.58
C PHE A 65 6.00 -14.56 9.75
N ALA A 66 5.89 -15.54 8.84
CA ALA A 66 6.69 -16.74 8.87
C ALA A 66 7.16 -17.14 7.47
N LYS A 67 8.23 -17.95 7.41
CA LYS A 67 8.71 -18.55 6.18
C LYS A 67 7.62 -19.33 5.46
N GLY A 68 7.53 -19.18 4.13
CA GLY A 68 6.51 -19.82 3.30
C GLY A 68 5.18 -19.03 3.23
N GLU A 69 5.10 -17.85 3.83
CA GLU A 69 4.00 -16.93 3.61
C GLU A 69 4.29 -16.01 2.42
N LEU A 70 3.23 -15.67 1.65
CA LEU A 70 3.21 -14.57 0.69
C LEU A 70 2.27 -13.50 1.22
N VAL A 71 2.83 -12.37 1.63
CA VAL A 71 2.08 -11.24 2.17
C VAL A 71 1.69 -10.30 1.04
N ILE A 72 0.40 -10.02 0.90
CA ILE A 72 -0.14 -9.07 -0.08
C ILE A 72 -0.58 -7.81 0.66
N ALA A 73 -0.12 -6.65 0.20
CA ALA A 73 -0.46 -5.37 0.80
C ALA A 73 -0.66 -4.26 -0.24
N ASP A 74 -1.42 -3.25 0.14
CA ASP A 74 -1.62 -2.07 -0.68
C ASP A 74 -0.48 -1.04 -0.52
N ARG A 75 -0.67 0.15 -1.10
CA ARG A 75 0.31 1.24 -1.07
C ARG A 75 0.45 1.90 0.32
N GLY A 76 -0.50 1.74 1.22
CA GLY A 76 -0.43 2.27 2.59
C GLY A 76 0.72 1.66 3.38
N TYR A 77 1.07 0.42 3.09
CA TYR A 77 2.20 -0.31 3.69
C TYR A 77 3.56 -0.05 3.05
N ASN A 78 3.68 0.89 2.12
CA ASN A 78 4.86 1.10 1.28
C ASN A 78 6.02 1.78 2.03
N HIS A 79 6.59 1.10 3.04
CA HIS A 79 7.70 1.56 3.88
C HIS A 79 8.85 0.56 3.89
N ARG A 80 10.12 1.03 3.76
CA ARG A 80 11.32 0.17 3.79
C ARG A 80 11.41 -0.68 5.05
N ALA A 81 11.17 -0.08 6.22
CA ALA A 81 11.23 -0.79 7.49
C ALA A 81 10.18 -1.92 7.57
N GLY A 82 8.99 -1.68 7.04
CA GLY A 82 7.93 -2.69 6.97
C GLY A 82 8.26 -3.82 6.00
N ALA A 83 8.75 -3.49 4.80
CA ALA A 83 9.19 -4.49 3.84
C ALA A 83 10.34 -5.36 4.40
N ALA A 84 11.32 -4.73 5.05
CA ALA A 84 12.40 -5.44 5.71
C ALA A 84 11.89 -6.39 6.81
N HIS A 85 10.91 -5.96 7.63
CA HIS A 85 10.29 -6.79 8.67
C HIS A 85 9.66 -8.08 8.11
N VAL A 86 8.94 -7.98 6.98
CA VAL A 86 8.34 -9.14 6.30
C VAL A 86 9.43 -10.09 5.77
N LEU A 87 10.42 -9.51 5.06
CA LEU A 87 11.49 -10.30 4.43
C LEU A 87 12.45 -10.93 5.46
N ASP A 88 12.73 -10.26 6.58
CA ASP A 88 13.54 -10.80 7.67
C ASP A 88 12.87 -11.98 8.40
N ALA A 89 11.54 -12.02 8.40
CA ALA A 89 10.78 -13.18 8.88
C ALA A 89 10.83 -14.38 7.90
N GLY A 90 11.45 -14.23 6.73
CA GLY A 90 11.51 -15.25 5.68
C GLY A 90 10.25 -15.39 4.85
N ALA A 91 9.31 -14.43 4.97
CA ALA A 91 8.13 -14.35 4.13
C ALA A 91 8.42 -13.61 2.81
N GLU A 92 7.62 -13.87 1.79
CA GLU A 92 7.62 -13.14 0.54
C GLU A 92 6.63 -11.96 0.60
N LEU A 93 6.90 -10.88 -0.12
CA LEU A 93 6.09 -9.67 -0.12
C LEU A 93 5.65 -9.27 -1.52
N LEU A 94 4.35 -9.17 -1.74
CA LEU A 94 3.75 -8.56 -2.92
C LEU A 94 3.03 -7.29 -2.50
N MET A 95 3.58 -6.11 -2.81
CA MET A 95 2.93 -4.87 -2.44
C MET A 95 2.86 -3.89 -3.61
N ARG A 96 1.85 -3.03 -3.58
CA ARG A 96 1.71 -1.94 -4.52
C ARG A 96 2.78 -0.87 -4.24
N TRP A 97 3.78 -0.78 -5.09
CA TRP A 97 4.93 0.07 -4.92
C TRP A 97 4.69 1.54 -5.35
N SER A 98 5.32 2.47 -4.64
CA SER A 98 5.39 3.90 -4.96
C SER A 98 6.86 4.35 -5.00
N PRO A 99 7.41 4.72 -6.16
CA PRO A 99 8.81 5.09 -6.29
C PRO A 99 9.20 6.34 -5.49
N THR A 100 8.25 7.23 -5.23
CA THR A 100 8.47 8.47 -4.47
C THR A 100 8.66 8.20 -2.97
N ILE A 101 7.86 7.28 -2.39
CA ILE A 101 7.89 6.98 -0.96
C ILE A 101 8.97 5.93 -0.65
N PHE A 102 9.16 4.98 -1.55
CA PHE A 102 10.06 3.85 -1.40
C PHE A 102 10.98 3.73 -2.62
N PRO A 103 11.96 4.62 -2.79
CA PRO A 103 12.93 4.50 -3.88
C PRO A 103 13.77 3.23 -3.74
N VAL A 104 14.00 2.57 -4.86
CA VAL A 104 14.85 1.39 -4.99
C VAL A 104 16.00 1.68 -5.96
N THR A 105 17.04 0.86 -5.92
CA THR A 105 18.22 0.96 -6.78
C THR A 105 18.28 -0.18 -7.78
N THR A 106 18.98 0.02 -8.87
CA THR A 106 19.35 -1.06 -9.79
C THR A 106 20.62 -1.77 -9.30
N PRO A 107 20.90 -3.02 -9.73
CA PRO A 107 22.11 -3.73 -9.38
C PRO A 107 23.44 -3.02 -9.77
N LYS A 108 23.37 -2.05 -10.67
CA LYS A 108 24.49 -1.23 -11.13
C LYS A 108 24.57 0.14 -10.43
N SER A 109 24.09 0.24 -9.19
CA SER A 109 24.14 1.43 -8.30
C SER A 109 23.46 2.71 -8.81
N GLY A 110 22.47 2.61 -9.70
CA GLY A 110 21.66 3.75 -10.13
C GLY A 110 20.28 3.78 -9.50
N VAL A 111 19.65 4.96 -9.41
CA VAL A 111 18.24 5.09 -9.06
C VAL A 111 17.40 4.36 -10.12
N PHE A 112 16.42 3.56 -9.66
CA PHE A 112 15.54 2.83 -10.56
C PHE A 112 14.49 3.78 -11.17
N ASP A 113 14.65 4.11 -12.46
CA ASP A 113 13.69 4.93 -13.21
C ASP A 113 12.63 4.07 -13.90
N LEU A 114 11.48 3.91 -13.24
CA LEU A 114 10.35 3.15 -13.77
C LEU A 114 9.81 3.74 -15.07
N LEU A 115 9.76 5.07 -15.21
CA LEU A 115 9.15 5.71 -16.39
C LEU A 115 9.98 5.45 -17.64
N SER A 116 11.30 5.59 -17.57
CA SER A 116 12.20 5.24 -18.67
C SER A 116 12.06 3.77 -19.07
N LYS A 117 11.98 2.87 -18.08
CA LYS A 117 11.76 1.45 -18.33
C LYS A 117 10.42 1.16 -19.02
N LEU A 118 9.33 1.78 -18.56
CA LEU A 118 8.01 1.61 -19.17
C LEU A 118 7.92 2.14 -20.61
N ARG A 119 8.65 3.20 -20.94
CA ARG A 119 8.66 3.77 -22.29
C ARG A 119 9.21 2.82 -23.35
N THR A 120 10.09 1.90 -22.95
CA THR A 120 10.68 0.90 -23.87
C THR A 120 9.80 -0.32 -24.09
N LEU A 121 8.74 -0.51 -23.26
CA LEU A 121 7.83 -1.64 -23.42
C LEU A 121 6.74 -1.37 -24.45
N PRO A 122 6.28 -2.36 -25.20
CA PRO A 122 5.02 -2.32 -25.91
C PRO A 122 3.84 -2.06 -24.96
N VAL A 123 2.78 -1.42 -25.47
CA VAL A 123 1.57 -1.16 -24.69
C VAL A 123 0.91 -2.48 -24.30
N GLY A 124 0.50 -2.60 -23.03
CA GLY A 124 -0.12 -3.80 -22.47
C GLY A 124 0.85 -4.90 -22.05
N GLN A 125 2.15 -4.75 -22.36
CA GLN A 125 3.15 -5.73 -21.96
C GLN A 125 3.57 -5.56 -20.51
N LEU A 126 3.75 -6.68 -19.81
CA LEU A 126 4.37 -6.78 -18.49
C LEU A 126 5.88 -6.63 -18.62
N GLY A 127 6.44 -5.71 -17.85
CA GLY A 127 7.89 -5.60 -17.62
C GLY A 127 8.25 -6.08 -16.23
N GLU A 128 9.42 -6.69 -16.12
CA GLU A 128 9.97 -7.19 -14.87
C GLU A 128 11.44 -6.80 -14.76
N TRP A 129 11.84 -6.25 -13.61
CA TRP A 129 13.21 -5.79 -13.39
C TRP A 129 13.69 -6.12 -11.99
N LYS A 130 14.94 -6.56 -11.90
CA LYS A 130 15.65 -6.71 -10.62
C LYS A 130 15.99 -5.34 -10.07
N ALA A 131 15.75 -5.14 -8.77
CA ALA A 131 16.08 -3.95 -8.02
C ALA A 131 16.46 -4.34 -6.59
N ALA A 132 16.88 -3.38 -5.79
CA ALA A 132 17.15 -3.59 -4.38
C ALA A 132 16.80 -2.34 -3.56
N PHE A 133 16.59 -2.50 -2.26
CA PHE A 133 16.55 -1.38 -1.32
C PHE A 133 17.47 -1.65 -0.13
N GLN A 134 17.89 -0.56 0.51
CA GLN A 134 18.73 -0.61 1.71
C GLN A 134 17.89 -0.26 2.94
N HIS A 135 18.04 -1.05 4.01
CA HIS A 135 17.51 -0.74 5.33
C HIS A 135 18.46 -1.18 6.42
N LYS A 136 18.85 -0.27 7.31
CA LYS A 136 19.79 -0.52 8.44
C LYS A 136 21.07 -1.25 8.00
N GLY A 137 21.68 -0.83 6.89
CA GLY A 137 22.92 -1.42 6.38
C GLY A 137 22.78 -2.75 5.66
N LYS A 138 21.59 -3.34 5.61
CA LYS A 138 21.30 -4.58 4.87
C LYS A 138 20.64 -4.27 3.54
N GLU A 139 21.07 -4.97 2.48
CA GLU A 139 20.47 -4.92 1.17
C GLU A 139 19.41 -6.02 1.00
N TYR A 140 18.26 -5.63 0.44
CA TYR A 140 17.15 -6.51 0.15
C TYR A 140 16.91 -6.53 -1.35
N PRO A 141 17.19 -7.64 -2.03
CA PRO A 141 16.84 -7.78 -3.44
C PRO A 141 15.33 -7.86 -3.61
N VAL A 142 14.82 -7.14 -4.61
CA VAL A 142 13.40 -7.12 -4.95
C VAL A 142 13.22 -7.19 -6.46
N ARG A 143 12.00 -7.43 -6.87
CA ARG A 143 11.56 -7.49 -8.26
C ARG A 143 10.45 -6.48 -8.48
N ILE A 144 10.63 -5.60 -9.43
CA ILE A 144 9.61 -4.62 -9.83
C ILE A 144 8.88 -5.15 -11.05
N CYS A 145 7.57 -5.30 -10.94
CA CYS A 145 6.69 -5.69 -12.04
C CYS A 145 5.75 -4.54 -12.39
N ALA A 146 5.64 -4.20 -13.66
CA ALA A 146 4.73 -3.16 -14.11
C ALA A 146 4.24 -3.40 -15.55
N ILE A 147 3.04 -2.89 -15.86
CA ILE A 147 2.43 -2.97 -17.20
C ILE A 147 2.35 -1.57 -17.78
N ARG A 148 2.80 -1.41 -19.03
CA ARG A 148 2.59 -0.16 -19.76
C ARG A 148 1.12 -0.03 -20.15
N LYS A 149 0.45 0.99 -19.62
CA LYS A 149 -0.95 1.29 -19.93
C LYS A 149 -1.11 1.83 -21.35
N THR A 150 -2.30 1.64 -21.94
CA THR A 150 -2.71 2.37 -23.14
C THR A 150 -2.79 3.86 -22.83
N ARG A 151 -2.76 4.69 -23.89
CA ARG A 151 -2.88 6.15 -23.76
C ARG A 151 -4.18 6.53 -23.03
N GLU A 152 -5.31 5.96 -23.45
CA GLU A 152 -6.64 6.22 -22.86
C GLU A 152 -6.70 5.80 -21.39
N ALA A 153 -6.11 4.65 -21.03
CA ALA A 153 -6.05 4.19 -19.63
C ALA A 153 -5.14 5.08 -18.76
N SER A 154 -4.06 5.62 -19.36
CA SER A 154 -3.17 6.56 -18.69
C SER A 154 -3.86 7.90 -18.45
N GLU A 155 -4.54 8.45 -19.46
CA GLU A 155 -5.30 9.71 -19.34
C GLU A 155 -6.42 9.61 -18.32
N ARG A 156 -7.18 8.50 -18.32
CA ARG A 156 -8.19 8.23 -17.28
C ARG A 156 -7.59 8.18 -15.88
N ALA A 157 -6.44 7.54 -15.72
CA ALA A 157 -5.77 7.46 -14.42
C ALA A 157 -5.29 8.84 -13.94
N GLN A 158 -4.71 9.65 -14.84
CA GLN A 158 -4.28 11.02 -14.55
C GLN A 158 -5.46 11.92 -14.17
N ARG A 159 -6.59 11.83 -14.90
CA ARG A 159 -7.80 12.58 -14.57
C ARG A 159 -8.30 12.26 -13.15
N LYS A 160 -8.41 10.97 -12.78
CA LYS A 160 -8.78 10.57 -11.42
C LYS A 160 -7.86 11.12 -10.33
N VAL A 161 -6.54 11.18 -10.60
CA VAL A 161 -5.58 11.77 -9.65
C VAL A 161 -5.80 13.26 -9.48
N ARG A 162 -6.02 14.00 -10.60
CA ARG A 162 -6.30 15.44 -10.56
C ARG A 162 -7.61 15.75 -9.85
N GLU A 163 -8.67 15.01 -10.14
CA GLU A 163 -9.98 15.14 -9.46
C GLU A 163 -9.85 14.93 -7.95
N LYS A 164 -9.14 13.87 -7.53
CA LYS A 164 -8.90 13.60 -6.11
C LYS A 164 -8.09 14.71 -5.42
N ALA A 165 -7.08 15.25 -6.08
CA ALA A 165 -6.27 16.35 -5.55
C ALA A 165 -7.10 17.64 -5.42
N ARG A 166 -8.00 17.90 -6.39
CA ARG A 166 -8.92 19.06 -6.34
C ARG A 166 -9.88 18.95 -5.16
N CYS A 167 -10.56 17.81 -4.98
CA CYS A 167 -11.45 17.60 -3.84
C CYS A 167 -10.75 17.73 -2.48
N GLN A 168 -9.49 17.29 -2.39
CA GLN A 168 -8.68 17.42 -1.16
C GLN A 168 -8.27 18.87 -0.91
N GLY A 169 -7.99 19.67 -1.94
CA GLY A 169 -7.69 21.10 -1.85
C GLY A 169 -8.92 21.92 -1.43
N GLU A 170 -10.09 21.60 -1.96
CA GLU A 170 -11.35 22.27 -1.61
C GLU A 170 -11.79 22.00 -0.15
N SER A 171 -11.55 20.79 0.37
CA SER A 171 -11.85 20.47 1.78
C SER A 171 -10.90 21.14 2.78
N GLN A 172 -9.67 21.49 2.39
CA GLN A 172 -8.75 22.26 3.24
C GLN A 172 -9.03 23.76 3.21
N GLY A 173 -9.60 24.29 2.12
CA GLY A 173 -9.99 25.69 1.97
C GLY A 173 -11.25 26.06 2.75
N ALA A 174 -12.16 25.13 2.98
CA ALA A 174 -13.41 25.35 3.71
C ALA A 174 -13.26 25.36 5.25
N GLY A 175 -12.10 24.98 5.78
CA GLY A 175 -11.84 24.83 7.23
C GLY A 175 -11.27 26.07 7.93
N HIS A 176 -11.08 27.22 7.25
CA HIS A 176 -10.44 28.40 7.85
C HIS A 176 -11.34 29.64 7.85
N ALA A 177 -12.62 29.49 8.19
CA ALA A 177 -13.46 30.61 8.65
C ALA A 177 -13.66 30.46 10.17
N SER A 178 -12.70 30.94 10.94
CA SER A 178 -12.85 31.13 12.38
C SER A 178 -13.97 32.15 12.63
N PRO A 179 -15.03 31.82 13.39
CA PRO A 179 -15.98 32.85 13.84
C PRO A 179 -15.31 33.69 14.92
N ARG A 180 -15.00 34.93 14.56
CA ARG A 180 -14.58 35.96 15.50
C ARG A 180 -15.61 36.09 16.64
N GLY A 181 -15.10 36.02 17.84
CA GLY A 181 -15.56 36.45 19.11
C GLY A 181 -16.98 37.05 19.23
N ARG A 182 -17.86 36.31 19.89
CA ARG A 182 -18.90 36.94 20.70
C ARG A 182 -18.43 36.97 22.15
N ARG A 183 -18.03 38.14 22.61
CA ARG A 183 -17.95 38.46 24.04
C ARG A 183 -19.38 38.42 24.58
N TYR A 184 -19.62 37.61 25.60
CA TYR A 184 -20.77 37.77 26.46
C TYR A 184 -20.31 38.58 27.68
N PRO A 185 -20.98 39.70 28.05
CA PRO A 185 -20.78 40.32 29.31
C PRO A 185 -21.70 39.65 30.36
N PHE A 186 -21.18 39.60 31.58
CA PHE A 186 -21.68 39.15 32.89
C PHE A 186 -21.40 37.68 33.24
#